data_0ddede87db802aa9c226ad7219982a59
#
_entry.id   0ddede87db802aa9c226ad7219982a59
#
_cell.length_a   1.000
_cell.length_b   1.000
_cell.length_c   1.000
_cell.angle_alpha   90.00
_cell.angle_beta   90.00
_cell.angle_gamma   90.00
#
_symmetry.space_group_name_H-M   'P 1'
#
loop_
_entity.id
_entity.type
_entity.pdbx_description
1 polymer ?
#
loop_
_entity_poly.entity_id
_entity_poly.type
_entity_poly.pdbx_seq_one_letter_code
_entity_poly.pdbx_strand_id
1 'polypeptide(L)'
;MSLLEELKNYLDVTWTDEATDNKLTGILKRAGNILSSYAGEKLTFDETQESEKQLLFDCCRYIYCNAFEDFKVNFAADLVNLRGKYAVKEIELDEEVPEV
;
A
#
# COMPACT_ATOMS: atom_id res chain seq x y z
N MET A 1 13.50 7.29 8.83
CA MET A 1 12.26 8.09 8.68
C MET A 1 11.06 7.17 8.74
N SER A 2 10.05 7.54 9.49
CA SER A 2 8.86 6.70 9.60
C SER A 2 7.98 6.83 8.35
N LEU A 3 7.08 5.87 8.18
CA LEU A 3 6.13 5.94 7.05
C LEU A 3 5.28 7.20 7.13
N LEU A 4 4.89 7.60 8.35
CA LEU A 4 4.12 8.83 8.52
C LEU A 4 4.90 10.05 8.03
N GLU A 5 6.17 10.15 8.39
CA GLU A 5 6.99 11.27 7.97
C GLU A 5 7.18 11.28 6.45
N GLU A 6 7.41 10.10 5.87
CA GLU A 6 7.55 9.98 4.41
C GLU A 6 6.23 10.36 3.72
N LEU A 7 5.10 9.95 4.26
CA LEU A 7 3.81 10.31 3.69
C LEU A 7 3.57 11.81 3.78
N LYS A 8 3.91 12.44 4.90
CA LYS A 8 3.77 13.88 5.06
C LYS A 8 4.61 14.62 4.01
N ASN A 9 5.84 14.14 3.77
CA ASN A 9 6.68 14.71 2.71
C ASN A 9 6.05 14.54 1.34
N TYR A 10 5.49 13.38 1.07
CA TYR A 10 4.85 13.09 -0.21
C TYR A 10 3.64 13.98 -0.44
N LEU A 11 2.88 14.28 0.61
CA LEU A 11 1.67 15.11 0.52
C LEU A 11 1.95 16.59 0.71
N ASP A 12 3.21 16.99 0.91
CA ASP A 12 3.61 18.38 1.19
C ASP A 12 2.98 18.93 2.48
N VAL A 13 2.79 18.04 3.46
CA VAL A 13 2.30 18.45 4.78
C VAL A 13 3.51 18.84 5.62
N THR A 14 3.69 20.14 5.83
CA THR A 14 4.89 20.67 6.50
C THR A 14 4.66 21.00 7.97
N TRP A 15 3.40 21.04 8.41
CA TRP A 15 3.07 21.38 9.79
C TRP A 15 2.97 20.14 10.66
N THR A 16 3.15 20.33 11.96
CA THR A 16 3.00 19.27 12.95
C THR A 16 1.77 19.57 13.78
N ASP A 17 0.80 18.66 13.75
CA ASP A 17 -0.46 18.84 14.44
C ASP A 17 -0.99 17.43 14.76
N GLU A 18 -1.34 17.23 16.04
CA GLU A 18 -1.78 15.91 16.49
C GLU A 18 -2.99 15.40 15.70
N ALA A 19 -3.95 16.27 15.43
CA ALA A 19 -5.14 15.86 14.68
C ALA A 19 -4.80 15.42 13.26
N THR A 20 -3.90 16.15 12.60
CA THR A 20 -3.44 15.81 11.24
C THR A 20 -2.66 14.50 11.27
N ASP A 21 -1.76 14.35 12.23
CA ASP A 21 -0.94 13.13 12.32
C ASP A 21 -1.82 11.92 12.60
N ASN A 22 -2.83 12.05 13.44
CA ASN A 22 -3.76 10.96 13.71
C ASN A 22 -4.57 10.60 12.47
N LYS A 23 -5.01 11.59 11.71
CA LYS A 23 -5.74 11.38 10.48
C LYS A 23 -4.89 10.63 9.46
N LEU A 24 -3.65 11.08 9.27
CA LEU A 24 -2.74 10.44 8.30
C LEU A 24 -2.35 9.04 8.73
N THR A 25 -2.17 8.82 10.03
CA THR A 25 -1.88 7.47 10.54
C THR A 25 -3.04 6.52 10.23
N GLY A 26 -4.27 6.99 10.41
CA GLY A 26 -5.46 6.21 10.07
C GLY A 26 -5.54 5.90 8.58
N ILE A 27 -5.20 6.87 7.74
CA ILE A 27 -5.18 6.68 6.29
C ILE A 27 -4.12 5.66 5.89
N LEU A 28 -2.92 5.74 6.49
CA LEU A 28 -1.87 4.75 6.24
C LEU A 28 -2.33 3.35 6.57
N LYS A 29 -2.96 3.18 7.71
CA LYS A 29 -3.46 1.88 8.14
C LYS A 29 -4.51 1.35 7.18
N ARG A 30 -5.44 2.21 6.79
CA ARG A 30 -6.51 1.83 5.86
C ARG A 30 -5.94 1.45 4.50
N ALA A 31 -5.07 2.28 3.95
CA ALA A 31 -4.46 2.01 2.65
C ALA A 31 -3.62 0.74 2.69
N GLY A 32 -2.86 0.55 3.76
CA GLY A 32 -2.04 -0.66 3.93
C GLY A 32 -2.90 -1.92 3.96
N ASN A 33 -4.03 -1.87 4.64
CA ASN A 33 -4.95 -3.01 4.70
C ASN A 33 -5.56 -3.30 3.33
N ILE A 34 -5.91 -2.25 2.59
CA ILE A 34 -6.47 -2.40 1.24
C ILE A 34 -5.46 -3.08 0.32
N LEU A 35 -4.22 -2.59 0.30
CA LEU A 35 -3.18 -3.16 -0.56
C LEU A 35 -2.81 -4.57 -0.15
N SER A 36 -2.74 -4.85 1.15
CA SER A 36 -2.46 -6.20 1.63
C SER A 36 -3.57 -7.16 1.20
N SER A 37 -4.80 -6.69 1.19
CA SER A 37 -5.93 -7.48 0.72
C SER A 37 -5.78 -7.83 -0.76
N TYR A 38 -5.35 -6.88 -1.59
CA TYR A 38 -5.11 -7.15 -3.01
C TYR A 38 -3.95 -8.13 -3.20
N ALA A 39 -2.90 -8.00 -2.41
CA ALA A 39 -1.74 -8.88 -2.51
C ALA A 39 -2.03 -10.30 -2.01
N GLY A 40 -3.00 -10.43 -1.12
CA GLY A 40 -3.31 -11.71 -0.50
C GLY A 40 -2.40 -12.05 0.67
N GLU A 41 -1.58 -11.11 1.11
CA GLU A 41 -0.74 -11.27 2.29
C GLU A 41 -0.41 -9.91 2.90
N LYS A 42 0.01 -9.91 4.14
CA LYS A 42 0.35 -8.67 4.81
C LYS A 42 1.63 -8.07 4.24
N LEU A 43 1.56 -6.81 3.82
CA LEU A 43 2.70 -6.09 3.29
C LEU A 43 3.35 -5.25 4.38
N THR A 44 4.67 -5.10 4.32
CA THR A 44 5.44 -4.36 5.32
C THR A 44 5.80 -2.95 4.87
N PHE A 45 5.82 -2.70 3.57
CA PHE A 45 6.12 -1.38 3.00
C PHE A 45 7.47 -0.82 3.46
N ASP A 46 8.44 -1.71 3.62
CA ASP A 46 9.79 -1.31 3.99
C ASP A 46 10.66 -1.10 2.74
N GLU A 47 11.95 -0.92 2.93
CA GLU A 47 12.87 -0.65 1.84
C GLU A 47 12.95 -1.79 0.82
N THR A 48 12.60 -3.01 1.23
CA THR A 48 12.60 -4.15 0.31
C THR A 48 11.34 -4.19 -0.56
N GLN A 49 10.36 -3.36 -0.22
CA GLN A 49 9.08 -3.28 -0.94
C GLN A 49 8.85 -1.87 -1.46
N GLU A 50 9.83 -1.34 -2.19
CA GLU A 50 9.79 0.04 -2.66
C GLU A 50 8.60 0.33 -3.56
N SER A 51 8.27 -0.56 -4.49
CA SER A 51 7.14 -0.34 -5.38
C SER A 51 5.81 -0.44 -4.63
N GLU A 52 5.72 -1.32 -3.63
CA GLU A 52 4.52 -1.42 -2.78
C GLU A 52 4.38 -0.16 -1.94
N LYS A 53 5.50 0.38 -1.45
CA LYS A 53 5.48 1.61 -0.65
C LYS A 53 5.01 2.80 -1.49
N GLN A 54 5.46 2.90 -2.74
CA GLN A 54 5.02 3.96 -3.63
C GLN A 54 3.51 3.86 -3.88
N LEU A 55 3.03 2.66 -4.11
CA LEU A 55 1.60 2.43 -4.31
C LEU A 55 0.80 2.77 -3.06
N LEU A 56 1.36 2.49 -1.88
CA LEU A 56 0.74 2.86 -0.60
C LEU A 56 0.55 4.37 -0.52
N PHE A 57 1.58 5.15 -0.86
CA PHE A 57 1.49 6.60 -0.79
C PHE A 57 0.51 7.15 -1.81
N ASP A 58 0.47 6.58 -3.01
CA ASP A 58 -0.52 6.98 -4.02
C ASP A 58 -1.94 6.71 -3.52
N CYS A 59 -2.16 5.55 -2.91
CA CYS A 59 -3.46 5.21 -2.34
C CYS A 59 -3.83 6.19 -1.23
N CYS A 60 -2.89 6.50 -0.35
CA CYS A 60 -3.10 7.46 0.74
C CYS A 60 -3.49 8.83 0.20
N ARG A 61 -2.83 9.28 -0.85
CA ARG A 61 -3.15 10.59 -1.45
C ARG A 61 -4.59 10.64 -1.93
N TYR A 62 -5.04 9.58 -2.62
CA TYR A 62 -6.41 9.53 -3.10
C TYR A 62 -7.42 9.49 -1.96
N ILE A 63 -7.13 8.74 -0.90
CA ILE A 63 -7.99 8.71 0.28
C ILE A 63 -8.01 10.09 0.95
N TYR A 64 -6.85 10.71 1.08
CA TYR A 64 -6.72 12.04 1.69
C TYR A 64 -7.53 13.09 0.94
N CYS A 65 -7.62 12.95 -0.38
CA CYS A 65 -8.37 13.87 -1.24
C CYS A 65 -9.82 13.42 -1.49
N ASN A 66 -10.29 12.41 -0.78
CA ASN A 66 -11.63 11.85 -0.95
C ASN A 66 -11.91 11.37 -2.38
N ALA A 67 -10.89 10.79 -3.02
CA ALA A 67 -10.97 10.34 -4.40
C ALA A 67 -10.59 8.86 -4.55
N PHE A 68 -10.85 8.05 -3.54
CA PHE A 68 -10.45 6.65 -3.54
C PHE A 68 -11.04 5.88 -4.73
N GLU A 69 -12.25 6.22 -5.17
CA GLU A 69 -12.84 5.55 -6.33
C GLU A 69 -11.97 5.74 -7.58
N ASP A 70 -11.38 6.93 -7.72
CA ASP A 70 -10.50 7.21 -8.84
C ASP A 70 -9.19 6.41 -8.74
N PHE A 71 -8.74 6.13 -7.53
CA PHE A 71 -7.55 5.31 -7.33
C PHE A 71 -7.73 3.93 -7.95
N LYS A 72 -8.87 3.29 -7.69
CA LYS A 72 -9.14 1.96 -8.22
C LYS A 72 -9.14 1.93 -9.74
N VAL A 73 -9.64 2.99 -10.36
CA VAL A 73 -9.67 3.09 -11.81
C VAL A 73 -8.29 3.40 -12.38
N ASN A 74 -7.63 4.41 -11.83
CA ASN A 74 -6.35 4.88 -12.38
C ASN A 74 -5.20 3.92 -12.11
N PHE A 75 -5.29 3.12 -11.06
CA PHE A 75 -4.24 2.18 -10.66
C PHE A 75 -4.64 0.73 -10.85
N ALA A 76 -5.66 0.47 -11.69
CA ALA A 76 -6.15 -0.89 -11.89
C ALA A 76 -5.03 -1.85 -12.34
N ALA A 77 -4.17 -1.40 -13.26
CA ALA A 77 -3.07 -2.23 -13.75
C ALA A 77 -2.05 -2.51 -12.65
N ASP A 78 -1.77 -1.50 -11.83
CA ASP A 78 -0.83 -1.66 -10.72
C ASP A 78 -1.37 -2.64 -9.67
N LEU A 79 -2.66 -2.61 -9.42
CA LEU A 79 -3.30 -3.51 -8.47
C LEU A 79 -3.29 -4.96 -8.99
N VAL A 80 -3.53 -5.14 -10.28
CA VAL A 80 -3.46 -6.46 -10.91
C VAL A 80 -2.03 -6.98 -10.83
N ASN A 81 -1.04 -6.13 -11.11
CA ASN A 81 0.37 -6.52 -11.04
C ASN A 81 0.77 -6.89 -9.61
N LEU A 82 0.28 -6.15 -8.63
CA LEU A 82 0.54 -6.44 -7.22
C LEU A 82 0.00 -7.83 -6.87
N ARG A 83 -1.22 -8.12 -7.25
CA ARG A 83 -1.83 -9.42 -7.01
C ARG A 83 -1.06 -10.53 -7.69
N GLY A 84 -0.68 -10.32 -8.95
CA GLY A 84 0.06 -11.30 -9.72
C GLY A 84 1.43 -11.61 -9.11
N LYS A 85 2.11 -10.59 -8.60
CA LYS A 85 3.41 -10.75 -7.98
C LYS A 85 3.35 -11.74 -6.80
N TYR A 86 2.34 -11.61 -5.96
CA TYR A 86 2.21 -12.45 -4.77
C TYR A 86 1.52 -13.79 -5.07
N ALA A 87 0.70 -13.85 -6.10
CA ALA A 87 0.10 -15.10 -6.54
C ALA A 87 1.16 -16.04 -7.10
N VAL A 88 2.12 -15.50 -7.86
CA VAL A 88 3.24 -16.31 -8.38
C VAL A 88 4.03 -16.91 -7.23
N LYS A 89 4.25 -16.13 -6.17
CA LYS A 89 4.96 -16.61 -5.00
C LYS A 89 4.22 -17.78 -4.35
N GLU A 90 2.90 -17.70 -4.25
CA GLU A 90 2.09 -18.79 -3.70
C GLU A 90 2.16 -20.03 -4.57
N ILE A 91 2.12 -19.87 -5.89
CA ILE A 91 2.22 -20.98 -6.82
C ILE A 91 3.56 -21.68 -6.67
N GLU A 92 4.64 -20.91 -6.52
CA GLU A 92 5.96 -21.50 -6.33
C GLU A 92 6.03 -22.33 -5.05
N LEU A 93 5.41 -21.83 -3.97
CA LEU A 93 5.35 -22.59 -2.72
C LEU A 93 4.56 -23.88 -2.88
N ASP A 94 3.46 -23.83 -3.62
CA ASP A 94 2.64 -25.01 -3.87
C ASP A 94 3.41 -26.04 -4.67
N GLU A 95 4.22 -25.61 -5.63
CA GLU A 95 5.02 -26.50 -6.44
C GLU A 95 6.11 -27.19 -5.64
N GLU A 96 6.55 -26.59 -4.55
CA GLU A 96 7.54 -27.17 -3.68
C GLU A 96 6.97 -28.24 -2.77
N VAL A 97 5.66 -28.28 -2.62
CA VAL A 97 5.00 -29.33 -1.83
C VAL A 97 5.14 -30.63 -2.58
N PRO A 98 5.72 -31.65 -1.94
CA PRO A 98 5.93 -32.92 -2.63
C PRO A 98 4.63 -33.51 -3.13
N GLU A 99 4.69 -34.00 -4.35
CA GLU A 99 3.56 -34.68 -4.90
C GLU A 99 3.38 -36.01 -4.19
N VAL A 100 2.21 -36.24 -3.83
CA VAL A 100 1.89 -37.48 -3.15
C VAL A 100 1.23 -38.47 -4.10
#